data_6592bbb6620eee23051c92c71ce63ddc
#
_entry.id   6592bbb6620eee23051c92c71ce63ddc
#
_cell.length_a   1.000
_cell.length_b   1.000
_cell.length_c   1.000
_cell.angle_alpha   90.00
_cell.angle_beta   90.00
_cell.angle_gamma   90.00
#
_symmetry.space_group_name_H-M   'P 1'
#
loop_
_entity.id
_entity.type
_entity.pdbx_description
1 polymer ?
#
loop_
_entity_poly.entity_id
_entity_poly.type
_entity_poly.pdbx_seq_one_letter_code
_entity_poly.pdbx_strand_id
1 'polypeptide(L)'
;CYTEFATMIPVAGGAYTYTFATLGEFAAWIVGWILMLEYAIGFIAVACAWTNHFLQFIKGFSFLPAWFINPPVWLVNDFRSAVNVCSQQGLDANAVIPHIAGIPFCINLPAIIMIAITTAILVKGTKDSAKMAGIMVAVKLGVIALFVLTGMFFIRPENWTPFAPCGLEGVFMGAFIIFFAYIGFDALATAAEECKNPQK
;
A
#
# COMPACT_ATOMS: atom_id res chain seq x y z
N CYS A 1 -3.85 19.39 -14.44
CA CYS A 1 -2.61 19.96 -13.85
C CYS A 1 -1.40 19.03 -14.08
N TYR A 2 -1.31 17.83 -13.45
CA TYR A 2 -0.11 16.96 -13.63
C TYR A 2 0.16 16.60 -15.10
N THR A 3 -0.89 16.30 -15.87
CA THR A 3 -0.76 15.95 -17.29
C THR A 3 -0.22 17.10 -18.11
N GLU A 4 -0.65 18.34 -17.83
CA GLU A 4 -0.14 19.54 -18.51
C GLU A 4 1.35 19.75 -18.20
N PHE A 5 1.75 19.63 -16.92
CA PHE A 5 3.15 19.73 -16.57
C PHE A 5 3.98 18.60 -17.20
N ALA A 6 3.46 17.39 -17.24
CA ALA A 6 4.14 16.25 -17.88
C ALA A 6 4.38 16.46 -19.38
N THR A 7 3.46 17.15 -20.08
CA THR A 7 3.65 17.49 -21.50
C THR A 7 4.60 18.66 -21.71
N MET A 8 4.64 19.61 -20.77
CA MET A 8 5.53 20.78 -20.84
C MET A 8 6.96 20.47 -20.42
N ILE A 9 7.12 19.62 -19.40
CA ILE A 9 8.42 19.26 -18.78
C ILE A 9 8.48 17.73 -18.67
N PRO A 10 8.72 17.03 -19.80
CA PRO A 10 8.73 15.57 -19.84
C PRO A 10 10.04 14.99 -19.27
N VAL A 11 10.34 15.31 -18.01
CA VAL A 11 11.52 14.86 -17.26
C VAL A 11 11.07 14.08 -16.04
N ALA A 12 11.76 13.00 -15.71
CA ALA A 12 11.51 12.24 -14.50
C ALA A 12 11.75 13.12 -13.26
N GLY A 13 10.88 13.01 -12.26
CA GLY A 13 10.95 13.80 -11.02
C GLY A 13 9.61 14.34 -10.55
N GLY A 14 8.58 14.25 -11.40
CA GLY A 14 7.19 14.57 -11.03
C GLY A 14 7.03 15.91 -10.33
N ALA A 15 6.33 15.94 -9.21
CA ALA A 15 6.04 17.16 -8.47
C ALA A 15 7.30 17.93 -8.02
N TYR A 16 8.42 17.25 -7.74
CA TYR A 16 9.69 17.90 -7.43
C TYR A 16 10.17 18.79 -8.58
N THR A 17 10.27 18.23 -9.80
CA THR A 17 10.74 18.93 -10.98
C THR A 17 9.82 20.09 -11.37
N TYR A 18 8.51 19.90 -11.25
CA TYR A 18 7.54 20.95 -11.54
C TYR A 18 7.64 22.10 -10.54
N THR A 19 7.82 21.79 -9.27
CA THR A 19 8.03 22.80 -8.23
C THR A 19 9.34 23.55 -8.44
N PHE A 20 10.41 22.84 -8.83
CA PHE A 20 11.69 23.46 -9.14
C PHE A 20 11.59 24.47 -10.28
N ALA A 21 10.90 24.09 -11.36
CA ALA A 21 10.73 24.96 -12.52
C ALA A 21 9.79 26.17 -12.28
N THR A 22 8.85 26.07 -11.34
CA THR A 22 7.82 27.11 -11.12
C THR A 22 8.08 27.96 -9.89
N LEU A 23 8.51 27.37 -8.78
CA LEU A 23 8.65 28.02 -7.47
C LEU A 23 10.12 28.14 -7.01
N GLY A 24 11.04 27.52 -7.73
CA GLY A 24 12.47 27.58 -7.45
C GLY A 24 12.96 26.48 -6.48
N GLU A 25 14.28 26.53 -6.22
CA GLU A 25 15.04 25.47 -5.57
C GLU A 25 14.59 25.16 -4.13
N PHE A 26 14.35 26.21 -3.33
CA PHE A 26 13.98 26.02 -1.92
C PHE A 26 12.62 25.33 -1.75
N ALA A 27 11.62 25.73 -2.53
CA ALA A 27 10.31 25.10 -2.52
C ALA A 27 10.40 23.63 -3.00
N ALA A 28 11.18 23.38 -4.06
CA ALA A 28 11.41 22.04 -4.57
C ALA A 28 12.11 21.15 -3.54
N TRP A 29 13.06 21.66 -2.80
CA TRP A 29 13.75 20.92 -1.72
C TRP A 29 12.77 20.46 -0.65
N ILE A 30 11.86 21.33 -0.19
CA ILE A 30 10.81 20.98 0.78
C ILE A 30 9.90 19.89 0.22
N VAL A 31 9.40 20.07 -1.01
CA VAL A 31 8.51 19.10 -1.68
C VAL A 31 9.23 17.76 -1.86
N GLY A 32 10.51 17.75 -2.21
CA GLY A 32 11.30 16.53 -2.33
C GLY A 32 11.37 15.72 -1.03
N TRP A 33 11.57 16.37 0.11
CA TRP A 33 11.56 15.72 1.42
C TRP A 33 10.17 15.18 1.79
N ILE A 34 9.11 15.94 1.50
CA ILE A 34 7.72 15.50 1.75
C ILE A 34 7.40 14.27 0.92
N LEU A 35 7.72 14.27 -0.38
CA LEU A 35 7.50 13.12 -1.26
C LEU A 35 8.29 11.88 -0.81
N MET A 36 9.55 12.06 -0.41
CA MET A 36 10.36 10.95 0.09
C MET A 36 9.73 10.33 1.34
N LEU A 37 9.25 11.14 2.26
CA LEU A 37 8.57 10.68 3.47
C LEU A 37 7.24 10.00 3.16
N GLU A 38 6.45 10.58 2.25
CA GLU A 38 5.16 10.03 1.80
C GLU A 38 5.33 8.63 1.22
N TYR A 39 6.25 8.47 0.27
CA TYR A 39 6.52 7.16 -0.34
C TYR A 39 7.08 6.15 0.66
N ALA A 40 8.00 6.57 1.54
CA ALA A 40 8.56 5.67 2.55
C ALA A 40 7.47 5.13 3.49
N ILE A 41 6.60 5.99 4.01
CA ILE A 41 5.48 5.59 4.88
C ILE A 41 4.48 4.75 4.09
N GLY A 42 4.16 5.15 2.86
CA GLY A 42 3.24 4.42 1.98
C GLY A 42 3.69 2.99 1.73
N PHE A 43 4.95 2.77 1.37
CA PHE A 43 5.51 1.43 1.13
C PHE A 43 5.47 0.55 2.38
N ILE A 44 5.83 1.09 3.55
CA ILE A 44 5.79 0.35 4.80
C ILE A 44 4.35 -0.06 5.13
N ALA A 45 3.41 0.86 5.05
CA ALA A 45 2.01 0.62 5.36
C ALA A 45 1.40 -0.43 4.42
N VAL A 46 1.64 -0.32 3.11
CA VAL A 46 1.16 -1.28 2.12
C VAL A 46 1.76 -2.67 2.33
N ALA A 47 3.06 -2.76 2.61
CA ALA A 47 3.71 -4.04 2.86
C ALA A 47 3.16 -4.75 4.11
N CYS A 48 2.91 -4.00 5.20
CA CYS A 48 2.28 -4.53 6.41
C CYS A 48 0.82 -4.96 6.15
N ALA A 49 0.04 -4.13 5.46
CA ALA A 49 -1.33 -4.46 5.10
C ALA A 49 -1.40 -5.71 4.22
N TRP A 50 -0.50 -5.82 3.23
CA TRP A 50 -0.40 -7.00 2.37
C TRP A 50 -0.14 -8.28 3.18
N THR A 51 0.77 -8.23 4.15
CA THR A 51 1.03 -9.38 5.04
C THR A 51 -0.23 -9.85 5.76
N ASN A 52 -1.01 -8.92 6.32
CA ASN A 52 -2.24 -9.25 7.03
C ASN A 52 -3.28 -9.93 6.11
N HIS A 53 -3.48 -9.39 4.91
CA HIS A 53 -4.39 -9.99 3.94
C HIS A 53 -3.89 -11.35 3.43
N PHE A 54 -2.58 -11.48 3.20
CA PHE A 54 -1.97 -12.74 2.79
C PHE A 54 -2.15 -13.83 3.83
N LEU A 55 -1.94 -13.52 5.11
CA LEU A 55 -2.17 -14.47 6.20
C LEU A 55 -3.65 -14.87 6.33
N GLN A 56 -4.57 -13.92 6.17
CA GLN A 56 -6.00 -14.23 6.16
C GLN A 56 -6.38 -15.13 4.98
N PHE A 57 -5.83 -14.87 3.81
CA PHE A 57 -6.05 -15.68 2.62
C PHE A 57 -5.56 -17.11 2.82
N ILE A 58 -4.35 -17.30 3.36
CA ILE A 58 -3.78 -18.62 3.63
C ILE A 58 -4.61 -19.41 4.64
N LYS A 59 -5.17 -18.78 5.65
CA LYS A 59 -6.05 -19.43 6.63
C LYS A 59 -7.29 -20.08 6.01
N GLY A 60 -7.70 -19.65 4.81
CA GLY A 60 -8.79 -20.28 4.06
C GLY A 60 -8.44 -21.65 3.46
N PHE A 61 -7.15 -22.05 3.44
CA PHE A 61 -6.69 -23.29 2.83
C PHE A 61 -6.34 -24.32 3.89
N SER A 62 -7.28 -25.22 4.21
CA SER A 62 -7.09 -26.26 5.24
C SER A 62 -6.09 -27.37 4.87
N PHE A 63 -5.63 -27.45 3.61
CA PHE A 63 -4.65 -28.44 3.17
C PHE A 63 -3.18 -28.05 3.44
N LEU A 64 -2.93 -26.79 3.85
CA LEU A 64 -1.59 -26.32 4.15
C LEU A 64 -1.12 -26.77 5.54
N PRO A 65 0.20 -26.94 5.74
CA PRO A 65 0.75 -27.29 7.05
C PRO A 65 0.41 -26.25 8.12
N ALA A 66 0.15 -26.68 9.34
CA ALA A 66 -0.28 -25.82 10.45
C ALA A 66 0.74 -24.70 10.76
N TRP A 67 2.05 -24.95 10.59
CA TRP A 67 3.10 -23.94 10.80
C TRP A 67 3.08 -22.82 9.75
N PHE A 68 2.54 -23.10 8.56
CA PHE A 68 2.39 -22.12 7.49
C PHE A 68 1.10 -21.30 7.64
N ILE A 69 0.03 -21.93 8.13
CA ILE A 69 -1.26 -21.27 8.41
C ILE A 69 -1.16 -20.35 9.63
N ASN A 70 -0.43 -20.79 10.66
CA ASN A 70 -0.24 -20.06 11.90
C ASN A 70 1.26 -19.85 12.17
N PRO A 71 1.92 -18.97 11.39
CA PRO A 71 3.33 -18.68 11.64
C PRO A 71 3.53 -17.98 12.99
N PRO A 72 4.72 -18.07 13.59
CA PRO A 72 5.02 -17.37 14.84
C PRO A 72 4.80 -15.87 14.73
N VAL A 73 4.23 -15.25 15.75
CA VAL A 73 3.85 -13.83 15.76
C VAL A 73 5.04 -12.91 15.46
N TRP A 74 6.24 -13.25 15.94
CA TRP A 74 7.47 -12.50 15.73
C TRP A 74 8.03 -12.57 14.30
N LEU A 75 7.56 -13.54 13.49
CA LEU A 75 8.02 -13.75 12.10
C LEU A 75 7.16 -13.01 11.06
N VAL A 76 5.98 -12.54 11.45
CA VAL A 76 4.99 -11.96 10.53
C VAL A 76 4.49 -10.59 10.94
N ASN A 77 5.05 -10.05 12.03
CA ASN A 77 4.67 -8.73 12.55
C ASN A 77 5.90 -7.90 12.89
N ASP A 78 5.71 -6.58 12.91
CA ASP A 78 6.59 -5.67 13.62
C ASP A 78 6.41 -5.80 15.13
N PHE A 79 7.35 -5.26 15.90
CA PHE A 79 7.36 -5.40 17.36
C PHE A 79 6.06 -4.90 18.03
N ARG A 80 5.56 -3.73 17.63
CA ARG A 80 4.31 -3.17 18.21
C ARG A 80 3.10 -4.04 17.92
N SER A 81 2.97 -4.48 16.67
CA SER A 81 1.88 -5.37 16.25
C SER A 81 1.99 -6.73 16.92
N ALA A 82 3.20 -7.28 17.06
CA ALA A 82 3.45 -8.53 17.78
C ALA A 82 3.00 -8.45 19.25
N VAL A 83 3.38 -7.39 19.96
CA VAL A 83 2.96 -7.15 21.35
C VAL A 83 1.43 -7.03 21.45
N ASN A 84 0.78 -6.29 20.56
CA ASN A 84 -0.68 -6.15 20.55
C ASN A 84 -1.38 -7.49 20.31
N VAL A 85 -0.89 -8.31 19.37
CA VAL A 85 -1.45 -9.64 19.10
C VAL A 85 -1.26 -10.56 20.33
N CYS A 86 -0.09 -10.55 20.95
CA CYS A 86 0.17 -11.32 22.18
C CYS A 86 -0.79 -10.89 23.31
N SER A 87 -0.98 -9.60 23.52
CA SER A 87 -1.89 -9.09 24.55
C SER A 87 -3.34 -9.47 24.31
N GLN A 88 -3.81 -9.42 23.04
CA GLN A 88 -5.16 -9.87 22.66
C GLN A 88 -5.37 -11.37 22.88
N GLN A 89 -4.31 -12.17 22.76
CA GLN A 89 -4.36 -13.61 22.98
C GLN A 89 -4.08 -14.01 24.44
N GLY A 90 -3.84 -13.04 25.33
CA GLY A 90 -3.50 -13.30 26.72
C GLY A 90 -2.13 -13.94 26.92
N LEU A 91 -1.23 -13.81 25.94
CA LEU A 91 0.12 -14.35 25.97
C LEU A 91 1.13 -13.29 26.44
N ASP A 92 2.12 -13.73 27.21
CA ASP A 92 3.23 -12.84 27.58
C ASP A 92 4.13 -12.61 26.35
N ALA A 93 4.20 -11.36 25.90
CA ALA A 93 4.99 -10.96 24.75
C ALA A 93 6.48 -11.32 24.93
N ASN A 94 7.03 -11.22 26.13
CA ASN A 94 8.43 -11.57 26.44
C ASN A 94 8.72 -13.06 26.32
N ALA A 95 7.72 -13.91 26.51
CA ALA A 95 7.86 -15.36 26.37
C ALA A 95 7.76 -15.82 24.90
N VAL A 96 6.99 -15.10 24.07
CA VAL A 96 6.71 -15.46 22.67
C VAL A 96 7.73 -14.85 21.69
N ILE A 97 8.20 -13.63 21.99
CA ILE A 97 9.12 -12.90 21.13
C ILE A 97 10.55 -13.29 21.48
N PRO A 98 11.36 -13.82 20.53
CA PRO A 98 12.76 -14.15 20.80
C PRO A 98 13.57 -12.89 21.07
N HIS A 99 14.52 -12.99 22.00
CA HIS A 99 15.45 -11.91 22.32
C HIS A 99 16.86 -12.27 21.84
N ILE A 100 17.45 -11.40 21.03
CA ILE A 100 18.84 -11.52 20.57
C ILE A 100 19.66 -10.46 21.29
N ALA A 101 20.62 -10.87 22.12
CA ALA A 101 21.42 -9.97 22.95
C ALA A 101 20.57 -9.02 23.82
N GLY A 102 19.43 -9.49 24.35
CA GLY A 102 18.53 -8.70 25.20
C GLY A 102 17.58 -7.76 24.43
N ILE A 103 17.67 -7.72 23.09
CA ILE A 103 16.79 -6.89 22.24
C ILE A 103 15.70 -7.81 21.66
N PRO A 104 14.41 -7.43 21.74
CA PRO A 104 13.33 -8.21 21.14
C PRO A 104 13.46 -8.22 19.62
N PHE A 105 13.44 -9.39 19.02
CA PHE A 105 13.59 -9.58 17.59
C PHE A 105 12.25 -9.93 16.94
N CYS A 106 11.75 -9.03 16.10
CA CYS A 106 10.58 -9.23 15.27
C CYS A 106 10.90 -8.88 13.81
N ILE A 107 10.38 -9.67 12.89
CA ILE A 107 10.57 -9.46 11.45
C ILE A 107 9.28 -9.78 10.71
N ASN A 108 8.93 -8.95 9.74
CA ASN A 108 7.80 -9.23 8.85
C ASN A 108 8.32 -9.92 7.58
N LEU A 109 8.53 -11.24 7.66
CA LEU A 109 9.10 -12.03 6.59
C LEU A 109 8.24 -12.00 5.30
N PRO A 110 6.90 -12.14 5.34
CA PRO A 110 6.08 -12.03 4.14
C PRO A 110 6.22 -10.68 3.44
N ALA A 111 6.29 -9.58 4.19
CA ALA A 111 6.51 -8.26 3.62
C ALA A 111 7.87 -8.15 2.92
N ILE A 112 8.92 -8.69 3.52
CA ILE A 112 10.27 -8.70 2.93
C ILE A 112 10.30 -9.50 1.64
N ILE A 113 9.68 -10.68 1.63
CA ILE A 113 9.61 -11.53 0.43
C ILE A 113 8.86 -10.79 -0.68
N MET A 114 7.73 -10.15 -0.36
CA MET A 114 6.95 -9.39 -1.31
C MET A 114 7.75 -8.24 -1.91
N ILE A 115 8.45 -7.47 -1.08
CA ILE A 115 9.33 -6.38 -1.53
C ILE A 115 10.47 -6.93 -2.40
N ALA A 116 11.09 -8.04 -2.01
CA ALA A 116 12.15 -8.67 -2.81
C ALA A 116 11.66 -9.11 -4.18
N ILE A 117 10.47 -9.71 -4.27
CA ILE A 117 9.86 -10.13 -5.54
C ILE A 117 9.56 -8.92 -6.43
N THR A 118 8.93 -7.88 -5.87
CA THR A 118 8.62 -6.67 -6.65
C THR A 118 9.88 -5.95 -7.11
N THR A 119 10.90 -5.87 -6.26
CA THR A 119 12.22 -5.31 -6.64
C THR A 119 12.86 -6.12 -7.75
N ALA A 120 12.85 -7.45 -7.68
CA ALA A 120 13.40 -8.32 -8.73
C ALA A 120 12.67 -8.13 -10.08
N ILE A 121 11.35 -7.90 -10.06
CA ILE A 121 10.57 -7.59 -11.27
C ILE A 121 10.97 -6.22 -11.83
N LEU A 122 11.13 -5.22 -10.98
CA LEU A 122 11.53 -3.87 -11.40
C LEU A 122 12.94 -3.85 -12.01
N VAL A 123 13.88 -4.60 -11.44
CA VAL A 123 15.27 -4.72 -11.98
C VAL A 123 15.30 -5.35 -13.36
N LYS A 124 14.33 -6.20 -13.73
CA LYS A 124 14.23 -6.78 -15.08
C LYS A 124 13.87 -5.76 -16.17
N GLY A 125 13.34 -4.61 -15.78
CA GLY A 125 13.05 -3.50 -16.67
C GLY A 125 11.59 -3.05 -16.66
N THR A 126 11.36 -1.84 -17.14
CA THR A 126 10.07 -1.14 -17.13
C THR A 126 8.99 -1.85 -17.96
N LYS A 127 9.37 -2.51 -19.06
CA LYS A 127 8.40 -3.22 -19.94
C LYS A 127 7.73 -4.40 -19.22
N ASP A 128 8.51 -5.23 -18.52
CA ASP A 128 7.98 -6.39 -17.80
C ASP A 128 7.20 -5.96 -16.56
N SER A 129 7.68 -4.92 -15.87
CA SER A 129 6.99 -4.29 -14.74
C SER A 129 5.62 -3.72 -15.16
N ALA A 130 5.55 -2.98 -16.29
CA ALA A 130 4.31 -2.43 -16.81
C ALA A 130 3.30 -3.53 -17.21
N LYS A 131 3.78 -4.65 -17.82
CA LYS A 131 2.93 -5.78 -18.15
C LYS A 131 2.34 -6.44 -16.91
N MET A 132 3.16 -6.67 -15.87
CA MET A 132 2.71 -7.21 -14.59
C MET A 132 1.70 -6.29 -13.92
N ALA A 133 1.97 -4.98 -13.88
CA ALA A 133 1.04 -4.00 -13.34
C ALA A 133 -0.30 -4.01 -14.10
N GLY A 134 -0.27 -4.10 -15.42
CA GLY A 134 -1.48 -4.21 -16.25
C GLY A 134 -2.33 -5.44 -15.93
N ILE A 135 -1.70 -6.60 -15.74
CA ILE A 135 -2.40 -7.84 -15.33
C ILE A 135 -3.03 -7.66 -13.95
N MET A 136 -2.27 -7.12 -12.99
CA MET A 136 -2.75 -6.87 -11.63
C MET A 136 -3.95 -5.92 -11.62
N VAL A 137 -3.92 -4.85 -12.42
CA VAL A 137 -5.03 -3.90 -12.58
C VAL A 137 -6.24 -4.59 -13.19
N ALA A 138 -6.08 -5.40 -14.23
CA ALA A 138 -7.18 -6.14 -14.85
C ALA A 138 -7.86 -7.10 -13.87
N VAL A 139 -7.07 -7.85 -13.08
CA VAL A 139 -7.59 -8.73 -12.01
C VAL A 139 -8.34 -7.93 -10.95
N LYS A 140 -7.75 -6.82 -10.47
CA LYS A 140 -8.38 -5.94 -9.49
C LYS A 140 -9.73 -5.40 -9.97
N LEU A 141 -9.79 -4.91 -11.21
CA LEU A 141 -11.04 -4.39 -11.79
C LEU A 141 -12.07 -5.50 -11.96
N GLY A 142 -11.64 -6.71 -12.37
CA GLY A 142 -12.52 -7.88 -12.45
C GLY A 142 -13.13 -8.26 -11.10
N VAL A 143 -12.33 -8.27 -10.03
CA VAL A 143 -12.81 -8.54 -8.67
C VAL A 143 -13.77 -7.45 -8.19
N ILE A 144 -13.47 -6.18 -8.45
CA ILE A 144 -14.36 -5.06 -8.09
C ILE A 144 -15.69 -5.17 -8.85
N ALA A 145 -15.65 -5.45 -10.16
CA ALA A 145 -16.86 -5.64 -10.97
C ALA A 145 -17.69 -6.80 -10.44
N LEU A 146 -17.08 -7.94 -10.15
CA LEU A 146 -17.74 -9.09 -9.55
C LEU A 146 -18.41 -8.72 -8.21
N PHE A 147 -17.70 -8.03 -7.34
CA PHE A 147 -18.21 -7.59 -6.04
C PHE A 147 -19.40 -6.65 -6.19
N VAL A 148 -19.31 -5.67 -7.08
CA VAL A 148 -20.40 -4.72 -7.34
C VAL A 148 -21.62 -5.44 -7.91
N LEU A 149 -21.42 -6.27 -8.94
CA LEU A 149 -22.52 -7.00 -9.58
C LEU A 149 -23.24 -7.95 -8.59
N THR A 150 -22.48 -8.70 -7.79
CA THR A 150 -23.06 -9.57 -6.77
C THR A 150 -23.70 -8.77 -5.64
N GLY A 151 -23.07 -7.68 -5.19
CA GLY A 151 -23.56 -6.82 -4.12
C GLY A 151 -24.87 -6.12 -4.45
N MET A 152 -25.11 -5.81 -5.73
CA MET A 152 -26.36 -5.17 -6.18
C MET A 152 -27.61 -5.98 -5.79
N PHE A 153 -27.50 -7.31 -5.73
CA PHE A 153 -28.63 -8.19 -5.33
C PHE A 153 -28.90 -8.19 -3.82
N PHE A 154 -27.98 -7.65 -3.02
CA PHE A 154 -28.08 -7.62 -1.55
C PHE A 154 -28.27 -6.21 -0.99
N ILE A 155 -28.55 -5.22 -1.83
CA ILE A 155 -28.80 -3.84 -1.40
C ILE A 155 -30.06 -3.78 -0.55
N ARG A 156 -29.92 -3.24 0.66
CA ARG A 156 -31.02 -2.93 1.57
C ARG A 156 -31.12 -1.42 1.73
N PRO A 157 -32.17 -0.77 1.19
CA PRO A 157 -32.32 0.70 1.27
C PRO A 157 -32.40 1.23 2.72
N GLU A 158 -32.85 0.38 3.66
CA GLU A 158 -32.94 0.73 5.09
C GLU A 158 -31.58 1.09 5.71
N ASN A 159 -30.48 0.54 5.16
CA ASN A 159 -29.12 0.83 5.63
C ASN A 159 -28.64 2.26 5.25
N TRP A 160 -29.40 2.98 4.43
CA TRP A 160 -29.06 4.35 4.05
C TRP A 160 -29.59 5.40 5.04
N THR A 161 -30.37 4.98 6.03
CA THR A 161 -30.89 5.85 7.07
C THR A 161 -30.46 5.37 8.47
N PRO A 162 -29.74 6.21 9.24
CA PRO A 162 -29.26 7.57 8.92
C PRO A 162 -28.06 7.56 7.97
N PHE A 163 -27.97 8.51 7.03
CA PHE A 163 -26.91 8.59 6.03
C PHE A 163 -25.49 8.75 6.65
N ALA A 164 -25.39 9.45 7.77
CA ALA A 164 -24.15 9.64 8.53
C ALA A 164 -24.33 9.20 9.98
N PRO A 165 -24.30 7.88 10.29
CA PRO A 165 -24.56 7.37 11.65
C PRO A 165 -23.54 7.85 12.69
N CYS A 166 -22.30 8.11 12.28
CA CYS A 166 -21.23 8.65 13.13
C CYS A 166 -21.05 10.18 13.00
N GLY A 167 -22.03 10.88 12.38
CA GLY A 167 -21.95 12.33 12.18
C GLY A 167 -20.82 12.76 11.24
N LEU A 168 -20.50 14.04 11.26
CA LEU A 168 -19.44 14.64 10.43
C LEU A 168 -18.04 14.09 10.77
N GLU A 169 -17.79 13.79 12.03
CA GLU A 169 -16.51 13.22 12.48
C GLU A 169 -16.23 11.89 11.79
N GLY A 170 -17.24 11.01 11.70
CA GLY A 170 -17.12 9.75 10.97
C GLY A 170 -16.88 9.94 9.46
N VAL A 171 -17.47 10.95 8.85
CA VAL A 171 -17.25 11.31 7.45
C VAL A 171 -15.80 11.75 7.21
N PHE A 172 -15.27 12.64 8.08
CA PHE A 172 -13.88 13.09 7.98
C PHE A 172 -12.88 11.95 8.21
N MET A 173 -13.11 11.09 9.22
CA MET A 173 -12.26 9.92 9.45
C MET A 173 -12.28 8.97 8.25
N GLY A 174 -13.45 8.71 7.67
CA GLY A 174 -13.56 7.93 6.44
C GLY A 174 -12.81 8.57 5.27
N ALA A 175 -12.90 9.88 5.10
CA ALA A 175 -12.17 10.62 4.07
C ALA A 175 -10.66 10.50 4.24
N PHE A 176 -10.11 10.61 5.45
CA PHE A 176 -8.68 10.42 5.73
C PHE A 176 -8.20 9.01 5.37
N ILE A 177 -8.98 7.98 5.73
CA ILE A 177 -8.63 6.60 5.40
C ILE A 177 -8.65 6.36 3.88
N ILE A 178 -9.69 6.86 3.19
CA ILE A 178 -9.82 6.69 1.74
C ILE A 178 -8.77 7.50 0.98
N PHE A 179 -8.35 8.66 1.52
CA PHE A 179 -7.31 9.48 0.89
C PHE A 179 -6.01 8.68 0.69
N PHE A 180 -5.70 7.75 1.59
CA PHE A 180 -4.54 6.86 1.46
C PHE A 180 -4.55 6.03 0.15
N ALA A 181 -5.73 5.73 -0.38
CA ALA A 181 -5.87 5.02 -1.65
C ALA A 181 -5.48 5.86 -2.89
N TYR A 182 -5.38 7.18 -2.75
CA TYR A 182 -4.96 8.09 -3.80
C TYR A 182 -3.46 8.37 -3.82
N ILE A 183 -2.71 7.93 -2.81
CA ILE A 183 -1.25 8.09 -2.77
C ILE A 183 -0.63 7.38 -3.97
N GLY A 184 0.26 8.08 -4.66
CA GLY A 184 1.00 7.56 -5.81
C GLY A 184 0.41 7.91 -7.19
N PHE A 185 -0.70 8.65 -7.27
CA PHE A 185 -1.20 9.10 -8.58
C PHE A 185 -0.23 10.08 -9.28
N ASP A 186 0.57 10.80 -8.53
CA ASP A 186 1.63 11.69 -8.98
C ASP A 186 2.81 10.93 -9.61
N ALA A 187 3.04 9.67 -9.21
CA ALA A 187 4.03 8.80 -9.81
C ALA A 187 3.79 8.56 -11.31
N LEU A 188 2.53 8.72 -11.79
CA LEU A 188 2.23 8.65 -13.21
C LEU A 188 2.98 9.74 -14.01
N ALA A 189 3.19 10.91 -13.42
CA ALA A 189 3.92 12.00 -14.06
C ALA A 189 5.42 11.68 -14.23
N THR A 190 6.00 10.84 -13.37
CA THR A 190 7.39 10.42 -13.51
C THR A 190 7.63 9.49 -14.70
N ALA A 191 6.57 8.81 -15.17
CA ALA A 191 6.65 7.92 -16.34
C ALA A 191 6.60 8.68 -17.68
N ALA A 192 6.42 10.00 -17.67
CA ALA A 192 6.35 10.81 -18.89
C ALA A 192 7.62 10.69 -19.75
N GLU A 193 8.80 10.56 -19.12
CA GLU A 193 10.09 10.39 -19.82
C GLU A 193 10.18 9.07 -20.60
N GLU A 194 9.46 8.04 -20.17
CA GLU A 194 9.44 6.73 -20.81
C GLU A 194 8.37 6.61 -21.91
N CYS A 195 7.53 7.63 -22.08
CA CYS A 195 6.49 7.65 -23.10
C CYS A 195 7.09 7.91 -24.50
N LYS A 196 6.56 7.19 -25.52
CA LYS A 196 6.98 7.37 -26.93
C LYS A 196 6.66 8.76 -27.48
N ASN A 197 5.59 9.38 -26.99
CA ASN A 197 5.13 10.70 -27.42
C ASN A 197 4.60 11.47 -26.19
N PRO A 198 5.46 12.04 -25.36
CA PRO A 198 5.04 12.69 -24.10
C PRO A 198 4.22 13.97 -24.33
N GLN A 199 4.25 14.56 -25.52
CA GLN A 199 3.49 15.77 -25.89
C GLN A 199 2.11 15.47 -26.48
N LYS A 200 1.73 14.22 -26.67
CA LYS A 200 0.40 13.79 -27.13
C LYS A 200 -0.42 13.21 -25.99
#